data_17db78b6d32bacb8d1c7256aabfb2827
#
_entry.id   17db78b6d32bacb8d1c7256aabfb2827
#
_cell.length_a   1.000
_cell.length_b   1.000
_cell.length_c   1.000
_cell.angle_alpha   90.00
_cell.angle_beta   90.00
_cell.angle_gamma   90.00
#
_symmetry.space_group_name_H-M   'P 1'
#
loop_
_entity.id
_entity.type
_entity.pdbx_description
1 polymer ?
#
loop_
_entity_poly.entity_id
_entity_poly.type
_entity_poly.pdbx_seq_one_letter_code
_entity_poly.pdbx_strand_id
1 'polypeptide(L)'
;MGRVIDKLLFGLINDYFTLYLPNYKSASEHTLRSYRKAVEELLEFIKEKHRITLFEVSFDRITRELLQEFMIYLRREKNCMDSTCNQRLACIKAFLKYCSESDASLVKYYLCTEGIAVRRGQENDLIDYLSEKAVRTIIAQPDISTDVGLRDMFFMILLYDSGARVDEMLNAKLCDLRAESPATILLFGKGKKYRQVPLSAKTVGHYKKYLQRFHPGEDTKSREYIFYPIHRGERFRMSDNNVRNFMRRYGNEAREVCPEIPEIVHPHMFRHSRTMHLYQGGMDLTLVSQWLGHANLQTTLIYAHADTEQKRKAIELAEHSGSPTRKSPSTDRYTVSDEETLKKLYGLL
;
A
#
# COMPACT_ATOMS: atom_id res chain seq x y z
N MET A 1 -34.98 5.13 -30.00
CA MET A 1 -34.38 4.45 -28.84
C MET A 1 -33.83 3.11 -29.30
N GLY A 2 -32.49 2.92 -29.19
CA GLY A 2 -31.84 1.65 -29.55
C GLY A 2 -32.24 0.53 -28.58
N ARG A 3 -32.56 -0.64 -29.11
CA ARG A 3 -32.89 -1.83 -28.32
C ARG A 3 -31.57 -2.56 -27.97
N VAL A 4 -31.35 -2.88 -26.72
CA VAL A 4 -30.19 -3.69 -26.27
C VAL A 4 -30.26 -5.06 -26.98
N ILE A 5 -29.16 -5.41 -27.69
CA ILE A 5 -29.09 -6.68 -28.45
C ILE A 5 -28.87 -7.83 -27.46
N ASP A 6 -27.90 -7.72 -26.57
CA ASP A 6 -27.56 -8.75 -25.58
C ASP A 6 -28.08 -8.38 -24.19
N LYS A 7 -29.37 -8.74 -23.96
CA LYS A 7 -30.00 -8.52 -22.64
C LYS A 7 -29.35 -9.34 -21.52
N LEU A 8 -28.77 -10.50 -21.85
CA LEU A 8 -28.12 -11.37 -20.88
C LEU A 8 -26.84 -10.70 -20.31
N LEU A 9 -26.01 -10.14 -21.20
CA LEU A 9 -24.79 -9.42 -20.78
C LEU A 9 -25.13 -8.29 -19.80
N PHE A 10 -26.05 -7.42 -20.16
CA PHE A 10 -26.41 -6.25 -19.33
C PHE A 10 -27.17 -6.65 -18.05
N GLY A 11 -27.97 -7.72 -18.09
CA GLY A 11 -28.59 -8.31 -16.92
C GLY A 11 -27.53 -8.82 -15.92
N LEU A 12 -26.56 -9.61 -16.40
CA LEU A 12 -25.47 -10.12 -15.56
C LEU A 12 -24.55 -9.01 -15.04
N ILE A 13 -24.29 -7.95 -15.81
CA ILE A 13 -23.57 -6.77 -15.32
C ILE A 13 -24.32 -6.13 -14.14
N ASN A 14 -25.62 -5.91 -14.29
CA ASN A 14 -26.44 -5.35 -13.22
C ASN A 14 -26.41 -6.23 -11.98
N ASP A 15 -26.67 -7.51 -12.11
CA ASP A 15 -26.72 -8.45 -10.99
C ASP A 15 -25.34 -8.59 -10.29
N TYR A 16 -24.27 -8.56 -11.06
CA TYR A 16 -22.91 -8.60 -10.53
C TYR A 16 -22.62 -7.43 -9.58
N PHE A 17 -23.03 -6.21 -9.97
CA PHE A 17 -22.76 -5.00 -9.20
C PHE A 17 -23.77 -4.67 -8.12
N THR A 18 -25.02 -5.12 -8.27
CA THR A 18 -26.10 -4.80 -7.31
C THR A 18 -26.39 -5.93 -6.34
N LEU A 19 -26.16 -7.18 -6.74
CA LEU A 19 -26.48 -8.36 -5.92
C LEU A 19 -25.23 -9.14 -5.52
N TYR A 20 -24.43 -9.59 -6.50
CA TYR A 20 -23.34 -10.55 -6.22
C TYR A 20 -22.19 -9.94 -5.43
N LEU A 21 -21.59 -8.88 -5.89
CA LEU A 21 -20.45 -8.26 -5.20
C LEU A 21 -20.83 -7.71 -3.82
N PRO A 22 -21.93 -6.99 -3.62
CA PRO A 22 -22.32 -6.47 -2.31
C PRO A 22 -22.67 -7.57 -1.31
N ASN A 23 -23.51 -8.53 -1.70
CA ASN A 23 -24.12 -9.47 -0.78
C ASN A 23 -23.29 -10.75 -0.57
N TYR A 24 -22.74 -11.32 -1.65
CA TYR A 24 -22.01 -12.59 -1.58
C TYR A 24 -20.50 -12.42 -1.38
N LYS A 25 -19.91 -11.33 -1.87
CA LYS A 25 -18.47 -11.04 -1.69
C LYS A 25 -18.19 -9.99 -0.64
N SER A 26 -19.21 -9.36 -0.06
CA SER A 26 -19.06 -8.26 0.91
C SER A 26 -18.05 -7.23 0.43
N ALA A 27 -18.07 -6.90 -0.86
CA ALA A 27 -17.12 -6.02 -1.50
C ALA A 27 -17.27 -4.59 -0.97
N SER A 28 -16.15 -3.95 -0.63
CA SER A 28 -16.16 -2.54 -0.24
C SER A 28 -16.55 -1.65 -1.43
N GLU A 29 -17.03 -0.44 -1.16
CA GLU A 29 -17.31 0.56 -2.22
C GLU A 29 -16.10 0.81 -3.13
N HIS A 30 -14.89 0.83 -2.57
CA HIS A 30 -13.66 0.98 -3.34
C HIS A 30 -13.45 -0.20 -4.30
N THR A 31 -13.72 -1.41 -3.84
CA THR A 31 -13.67 -2.62 -4.66
C THR A 31 -14.71 -2.54 -5.78
N LEU A 32 -15.95 -2.18 -5.45
CA LEU A 32 -17.03 -2.01 -6.44
C LEU A 32 -16.65 -0.99 -7.52
N ARG A 33 -16.11 0.17 -7.14
CA ARG A 33 -15.64 1.19 -8.10
C ARG A 33 -14.55 0.66 -9.04
N SER A 34 -13.58 -0.10 -8.51
CA SER A 34 -12.50 -0.68 -9.31
C SER A 34 -13.03 -1.68 -10.33
N TYR A 35 -13.97 -2.54 -9.93
CA TYR A 35 -14.59 -3.52 -10.81
C TYR A 35 -15.48 -2.85 -11.87
N ARG A 36 -16.31 -1.88 -11.47
CA ARG A 36 -17.14 -1.11 -12.42
C ARG A 36 -16.29 -0.44 -13.47
N LYS A 37 -15.22 0.24 -13.04
CA LYS A 37 -14.29 0.92 -13.96
C LYS A 37 -13.66 -0.04 -14.95
N ALA A 38 -13.27 -1.25 -14.53
CA ALA A 38 -12.68 -2.25 -15.42
C ALA A 38 -13.66 -2.75 -16.48
N VAL A 39 -14.91 -3.02 -16.09
CA VAL A 39 -15.96 -3.47 -17.02
C VAL A 39 -16.36 -2.34 -17.96
N GLU A 40 -16.54 -1.11 -17.45
CA GLU A 40 -16.86 0.08 -18.23
C GLU A 40 -15.77 0.37 -19.29
N GLU A 41 -14.50 0.37 -18.91
CA GLU A 41 -13.38 0.57 -19.82
C GLU A 41 -13.33 -0.51 -20.93
N LEU A 42 -13.67 -1.77 -20.60
CA LEU A 42 -13.76 -2.84 -21.60
C LEU A 42 -14.91 -2.60 -22.57
N LEU A 43 -16.10 -2.25 -22.06
CA LEU A 43 -17.27 -1.98 -22.91
C LEU A 43 -17.04 -0.79 -23.85
N GLU A 44 -16.42 0.29 -23.34
CA GLU A 44 -16.06 1.45 -24.17
C GLU A 44 -15.00 1.07 -25.24
N PHE A 45 -14.00 0.27 -24.89
CA PHE A 45 -13.03 -0.22 -25.86
C PHE A 45 -13.69 -1.06 -26.97
N ILE A 46 -14.62 -1.97 -26.63
CA ILE A 46 -15.36 -2.76 -27.61
C ILE A 46 -16.15 -1.84 -28.54
N LYS A 47 -16.84 -0.85 -27.97
CA LYS A 47 -17.62 0.14 -28.72
C LYS A 47 -16.76 0.92 -29.71
N GLU A 48 -15.64 1.47 -29.26
CA GLU A 48 -14.71 2.26 -30.08
C GLU A 48 -14.10 1.40 -31.21
N LYS A 49 -13.60 0.21 -30.85
CA LYS A 49 -12.95 -0.69 -31.80
C LYS A 49 -13.86 -1.15 -32.93
N HIS A 50 -15.11 -1.51 -32.61
CA HIS A 50 -16.06 -2.01 -33.58
C HIS A 50 -16.94 -0.93 -34.19
N ARG A 51 -16.78 0.35 -33.77
CA ARG A 51 -17.60 1.51 -34.19
C ARG A 51 -19.10 1.25 -34.04
N ILE A 52 -19.47 0.67 -32.89
CA ILE A 52 -20.84 0.32 -32.53
C ILE A 52 -21.33 1.15 -31.34
N THR A 53 -22.62 1.13 -31.10
CA THR A 53 -23.22 1.72 -29.91
C THR A 53 -23.12 0.75 -28.72
N LEU A 54 -23.29 1.23 -27.50
CA LEU A 54 -23.33 0.37 -26.31
C LEU A 54 -24.47 -0.67 -26.36
N PHE A 55 -25.58 -0.34 -27.05
CA PHE A 55 -26.72 -1.26 -27.26
C PHE A 55 -26.35 -2.49 -28.08
N GLU A 56 -25.30 -2.40 -28.91
CA GLU A 56 -24.85 -3.45 -29.83
C GLU A 56 -23.69 -4.30 -29.28
N VAL A 57 -23.24 -3.99 -28.06
CA VAL A 57 -22.22 -4.82 -27.40
C VAL A 57 -22.85 -6.12 -26.93
N SER A 58 -22.16 -7.24 -27.20
CA SER A 58 -22.55 -8.58 -26.81
C SER A 58 -21.40 -9.44 -26.36
N PHE A 59 -21.67 -10.56 -25.68
CA PHE A 59 -20.64 -11.52 -25.27
C PHE A 59 -19.79 -12.01 -26.45
N ASP A 60 -20.38 -12.17 -27.65
CA ASP A 60 -19.65 -12.68 -28.83
C ASP A 60 -18.50 -11.76 -29.27
N ARG A 61 -18.48 -10.52 -28.81
CA ARG A 61 -17.34 -9.60 -29.03
C ARG A 61 -16.16 -9.87 -28.08
N ILE A 62 -16.41 -10.58 -26.97
CA ILE A 62 -15.38 -10.84 -25.96
C ILE A 62 -14.60 -12.09 -26.37
N THR A 63 -13.55 -11.88 -27.14
CA THR A 63 -12.62 -12.94 -27.56
C THR A 63 -11.26 -12.77 -26.85
N ARG A 64 -10.40 -13.79 -26.93
CA ARG A 64 -9.05 -13.72 -26.40
C ARG A 64 -8.25 -12.61 -27.07
N GLU A 65 -8.36 -12.49 -28.37
CA GLU A 65 -7.67 -11.50 -29.19
C GLU A 65 -8.10 -10.09 -28.77
N LEU A 66 -9.41 -9.87 -28.59
CA LEU A 66 -9.93 -8.59 -28.13
C LEU A 66 -9.39 -8.23 -26.74
N LEU A 67 -9.35 -9.18 -25.80
CA LEU A 67 -8.82 -8.92 -24.46
C LEU A 67 -7.30 -8.62 -24.49
N GLN A 68 -6.53 -9.27 -25.37
CA GLN A 68 -5.11 -8.97 -25.56
C GLN A 68 -4.91 -7.56 -26.13
N GLU A 69 -5.71 -7.16 -27.11
CA GLU A 69 -5.69 -5.81 -27.68
C GLU A 69 -6.12 -4.76 -26.64
N PHE A 70 -7.12 -5.06 -25.82
CA PHE A 70 -7.52 -4.20 -24.71
C PHE A 70 -6.36 -3.97 -23.74
N MET A 71 -5.56 -5.01 -23.41
CA MET A 71 -4.38 -4.87 -22.57
C MET A 71 -3.29 -3.99 -23.23
N ILE A 72 -3.15 -4.05 -24.55
CA ILE A 72 -2.25 -3.17 -25.31
C ILE A 72 -2.76 -1.73 -25.29
N TYR A 73 -4.06 -1.53 -25.52
CA TYR A 73 -4.73 -0.24 -25.46
C TYR A 73 -4.55 0.46 -24.12
N LEU A 74 -4.78 -0.26 -23.01
CA LEU A 74 -4.57 0.29 -21.66
C LEU A 74 -3.14 0.81 -21.46
N ARG A 75 -2.14 0.10 -21.99
CA ARG A 75 -0.73 0.51 -21.85
C ARG A 75 -0.37 1.67 -22.77
N ARG A 76 -0.70 1.56 -24.06
CA ARG A 76 -0.21 2.49 -25.09
C ARG A 76 -1.03 3.77 -25.19
N GLU A 77 -2.34 3.67 -25.09
CA GLU A 77 -3.24 4.81 -25.29
C GLU A 77 -3.69 5.43 -23.97
N LYS A 78 -3.96 4.61 -22.96
CA LYS A 78 -4.32 5.11 -21.62
C LYS A 78 -3.12 5.32 -20.68
N ASN A 79 -1.89 5.00 -21.12
CA ASN A 79 -0.65 5.10 -20.34
C ASN A 79 -0.74 4.45 -18.94
N CYS A 80 -1.49 3.35 -18.84
CA CYS A 80 -1.63 2.64 -17.58
C CYS A 80 -0.38 1.83 -17.24
N MET A 81 0.03 1.88 -15.98
CA MET A 81 1.09 1.01 -15.45
C MET A 81 0.67 -0.46 -15.55
N ASP A 82 1.65 -1.38 -15.63
CA ASP A 82 1.40 -2.82 -15.71
C ASP A 82 0.55 -3.34 -14.53
N SER A 83 0.77 -2.84 -13.32
CA SER A 83 -0.06 -3.16 -12.14
C SER A 83 -1.54 -2.79 -12.33
N THR A 84 -1.81 -1.63 -12.93
CA THR A 84 -3.19 -1.20 -13.25
C THR A 84 -3.80 -2.08 -14.32
N CYS A 85 -3.05 -2.40 -15.39
CA CYS A 85 -3.51 -3.31 -16.44
C CYS A 85 -3.83 -4.70 -15.88
N ASN A 86 -2.95 -5.25 -15.03
CA ASN A 86 -3.16 -6.53 -14.37
C ASN A 86 -4.40 -6.52 -13.48
N GLN A 87 -4.64 -5.43 -12.75
CA GLN A 87 -5.84 -5.26 -11.94
C GLN A 87 -7.11 -5.22 -12.80
N ARG A 88 -7.10 -4.52 -13.95
CA ARG A 88 -8.23 -4.52 -14.90
C ARG A 88 -8.54 -5.92 -15.40
N LEU A 89 -7.51 -6.65 -15.84
CA LEU A 89 -7.66 -8.03 -16.29
C LEU A 89 -8.23 -8.93 -15.19
N ALA A 90 -7.73 -8.81 -13.95
CA ALA A 90 -8.24 -9.58 -12.82
C ALA A 90 -9.72 -9.29 -12.54
N CYS A 91 -10.15 -8.02 -12.63
CA CYS A 91 -11.55 -7.64 -12.46
C CYS A 91 -12.44 -8.23 -13.58
N ILE A 92 -11.98 -8.16 -14.83
CA ILE A 92 -12.71 -8.73 -15.99
C ILE A 92 -12.80 -10.24 -15.87
N LYS A 93 -11.70 -10.91 -15.53
CA LYS A 93 -11.66 -12.35 -15.28
C LYS A 93 -12.66 -12.77 -14.20
N ALA A 94 -12.74 -12.04 -13.10
CA ALA A 94 -13.67 -12.31 -12.02
C ALA A 94 -15.14 -12.10 -12.44
N PHE A 95 -15.43 -11.09 -13.28
CA PHE A 95 -16.75 -10.87 -13.84
C PHE A 95 -17.14 -12.01 -14.79
N LEU A 96 -16.27 -12.39 -15.74
CA LEU A 96 -16.55 -13.47 -16.68
C LEU A 96 -16.65 -14.83 -15.98
N LYS A 97 -15.92 -15.04 -14.89
CA LYS A 97 -16.08 -16.21 -14.04
C LYS A 97 -17.49 -16.25 -13.42
N TYR A 98 -17.95 -15.14 -12.86
CA TYR A 98 -19.32 -15.02 -12.34
C TYR A 98 -20.36 -15.34 -13.43
N CYS A 99 -20.18 -14.80 -14.64
CA CYS A 99 -21.07 -15.11 -15.77
C CYS A 99 -21.10 -16.62 -16.09
N SER A 100 -19.93 -17.27 -16.09
CA SER A 100 -19.81 -18.72 -16.36
C SER A 100 -20.43 -19.59 -15.25
N GLU A 101 -20.43 -19.10 -13.99
CA GLU A 101 -21.10 -19.77 -12.86
C GLU A 101 -22.61 -19.56 -12.89
N SER A 102 -23.08 -18.47 -13.49
CA SER A 102 -24.51 -18.16 -13.64
C SER A 102 -25.16 -18.86 -14.84
N ASP A 103 -24.40 -19.05 -15.94
CA ASP A 103 -24.85 -19.72 -17.15
C ASP A 103 -23.69 -20.49 -17.81
N ALA A 104 -23.83 -21.82 -17.88
CA ALA A 104 -22.79 -22.70 -18.43
C ALA A 104 -22.45 -22.42 -19.91
N SER A 105 -23.38 -21.85 -20.69
CA SER A 105 -23.12 -21.46 -22.09
C SER A 105 -22.06 -20.35 -22.22
N LEU A 106 -21.81 -19.61 -21.15
CA LEU A 106 -20.85 -18.49 -21.07
C LEU A 106 -19.44 -18.92 -20.66
N VAL A 107 -19.20 -20.20 -20.37
CA VAL A 107 -17.86 -20.71 -19.94
C VAL A 107 -16.78 -20.37 -20.97
N LYS A 108 -17.11 -20.40 -22.27
CA LYS A 108 -16.17 -20.05 -23.36
C LYS A 108 -15.57 -18.63 -23.19
N TYR A 109 -16.34 -17.66 -22.70
CA TYR A 109 -15.86 -16.28 -22.49
C TYR A 109 -14.94 -16.15 -21.28
N TYR A 110 -15.19 -16.92 -20.23
CA TYR A 110 -14.25 -17.01 -19.10
C TYR A 110 -12.92 -17.64 -19.57
N LEU A 111 -12.97 -18.72 -20.37
CA LEU A 111 -11.77 -19.37 -20.90
C LEU A 111 -10.95 -18.47 -21.83
N CYS A 112 -11.56 -17.46 -22.47
CA CYS A 112 -10.81 -16.46 -23.23
C CYS A 112 -9.82 -15.67 -22.38
N THR A 113 -10.01 -15.60 -21.07
CA THR A 113 -9.09 -14.90 -20.15
C THR A 113 -7.87 -15.75 -19.78
N GLU A 114 -7.91 -17.07 -20.00
CA GLU A 114 -6.80 -17.96 -19.67
C GLU A 114 -5.61 -17.75 -20.61
N GLY A 115 -4.41 -17.75 -20.05
CA GLY A 115 -3.18 -17.58 -20.83
C GLY A 115 -2.91 -16.17 -21.34
N ILE A 116 -3.73 -15.17 -20.96
CA ILE A 116 -3.37 -13.77 -21.18
C ILE A 116 -2.20 -13.43 -20.28
N ALA A 117 -1.07 -13.03 -20.88
CA ALA A 117 0.15 -12.74 -20.14
C ALA A 117 -0.03 -11.55 -19.20
N VAL A 118 0.13 -11.80 -17.92
CA VAL A 118 0.28 -10.77 -16.88
C VAL A 118 1.75 -10.35 -16.90
N ARG A 119 2.03 -9.09 -17.24
CA ARG A 119 3.39 -8.59 -17.12
C ARG A 119 3.69 -8.37 -15.64
N ARG A 120 4.70 -9.06 -15.16
CA ARG A 120 5.33 -8.65 -13.90
C ARG A 120 6.08 -7.37 -14.21
N GLY A 121 5.65 -6.25 -13.64
CA GLY A 121 6.49 -5.05 -13.60
C GLY A 121 7.87 -5.48 -13.08
N GLN A 122 8.93 -4.81 -13.45
CA GLN A 122 10.18 -4.95 -12.72
C GLN A 122 9.81 -4.69 -11.25
N GLU A 123 9.90 -5.74 -10.42
CA GLU A 123 9.84 -5.58 -8.99
C GLU A 123 11.04 -4.69 -8.66
N ASN A 124 10.80 -3.38 -8.60
CA ASN A 124 11.69 -2.52 -7.87
C ASN A 124 11.50 -2.95 -6.42
N ASP A 125 12.38 -3.84 -5.95
CA ASP A 125 12.45 -4.29 -4.55
C ASP A 125 12.74 -3.13 -3.58
N LEU A 126 12.89 -1.92 -4.10
CA LEU A 126 13.10 -0.71 -3.34
C LEU A 126 11.75 -0.17 -2.87
N ILE A 127 11.47 -0.39 -1.60
CA ILE A 127 10.32 0.26 -0.95
C ILE A 127 10.68 1.72 -0.74
N ASP A 128 9.88 2.61 -1.31
CA ASP A 128 9.98 4.03 -1.03
C ASP A 128 9.55 4.31 0.41
N TYR A 129 10.51 4.61 1.26
CA TYR A 129 10.28 5.05 2.63
C TYR A 129 11.08 6.32 2.94
N LEU A 130 10.57 7.09 3.87
CA LEU A 130 11.19 8.34 4.33
C LEU A 130 12.15 8.05 5.48
N SER A 131 13.27 8.74 5.54
CA SER A 131 14.12 8.74 6.73
C SER A 131 13.38 9.35 7.93
N GLU A 132 13.85 9.08 9.15
CA GLU A 132 13.27 9.72 10.34
C GLU A 132 13.36 11.24 10.29
N LYS A 133 14.44 11.78 9.68
CA LYS A 133 14.61 13.21 9.45
C LYS A 133 13.55 13.75 8.51
N ALA A 134 13.32 13.07 7.39
CA ALA A 134 12.29 13.46 6.41
C ALA A 134 10.88 13.45 7.04
N VAL A 135 10.52 12.38 7.78
CA VAL A 135 9.24 12.30 8.48
C VAL A 135 9.08 13.47 9.47
N ARG A 136 10.11 13.75 10.29
CA ARG A 136 10.06 14.89 11.23
C ARG A 136 9.90 16.23 10.52
N THR A 137 10.60 16.43 9.41
CA THR A 137 10.52 17.67 8.63
C THR A 137 9.12 17.86 8.06
N ILE A 138 8.47 16.82 7.52
CA ILE A 138 7.10 16.90 7.01
C ILE A 138 6.10 17.21 8.13
N ILE A 139 6.20 16.51 9.27
CA ILE A 139 5.31 16.71 10.42
C ILE A 139 5.45 18.12 11.02
N ALA A 140 6.58 18.78 10.84
CA ALA A 140 6.83 20.12 11.36
C ALA A 140 6.29 21.26 10.47
N GLN A 141 5.81 20.96 9.24
CA GLN A 141 5.32 22.00 8.32
C GLN A 141 3.97 22.64 8.73
N PRO A 142 2.97 21.86 9.25
CA PRO A 142 1.70 22.46 9.57
C PRO A 142 1.80 23.58 10.62
N ASP A 143 1.14 24.72 10.35
CA ASP A 143 0.99 25.80 11.32
C ASP A 143 0.00 25.40 12.43
N ILE A 144 0.53 25.03 13.58
CA ILE A 144 -0.25 24.56 14.75
C ILE A 144 -1.07 25.65 15.44
N SER A 145 -0.90 26.92 15.08
CA SER A 145 -1.77 28.00 15.57
C SER A 145 -3.16 27.91 14.95
N THR A 146 -3.28 27.28 13.79
CA THR A 146 -4.54 27.06 13.08
C THR A 146 -5.14 25.70 13.41
N ASP A 147 -6.48 25.60 13.39
CA ASP A 147 -7.19 24.33 13.60
C ASP A 147 -6.81 23.29 12.54
N VAL A 148 -6.73 23.72 11.29
CA VAL A 148 -6.35 22.84 10.16
C VAL A 148 -4.93 22.29 10.36
N GLY A 149 -3.96 23.15 10.69
CA GLY A 149 -2.58 22.73 10.90
C GLY A 149 -2.41 21.79 12.09
N LEU A 150 -3.08 22.10 13.24
CA LEU A 150 -3.07 21.23 14.41
C LEU A 150 -3.67 19.85 14.10
N ARG A 151 -4.79 19.81 13.36
CA ARG A 151 -5.42 18.55 12.93
C ARG A 151 -4.50 17.75 12.01
N ASP A 152 -3.94 18.38 10.98
CA ASP A 152 -3.14 17.73 9.97
C ASP A 152 -1.82 17.21 10.57
N MET A 153 -1.20 17.99 11.47
CA MET A 153 -0.02 17.54 12.21
C MET A 153 -0.32 16.30 13.06
N PHE A 154 -1.38 16.35 13.87
CA PHE A 154 -1.72 15.22 14.73
C PHE A 154 -2.13 13.98 13.91
N PHE A 155 -2.83 14.17 12.79
CA PHE A 155 -3.15 13.08 11.87
C PHE A 155 -1.87 12.37 11.39
N MET A 156 -0.87 13.11 10.92
CA MET A 156 0.41 12.57 10.45
C MET A 156 1.19 11.87 11.57
N ILE A 157 1.21 12.45 12.78
CA ILE A 157 1.86 11.83 13.96
C ILE A 157 1.21 10.47 14.27
N LEU A 158 -0.13 10.42 14.36
CA LEU A 158 -0.85 9.23 14.73
C LEU A 158 -0.77 8.15 13.62
N LEU A 159 -0.82 8.59 12.35
CA LEU A 159 -0.65 7.71 11.19
C LEU A 159 0.74 7.05 11.19
N TYR A 160 1.79 7.84 11.46
CA TYR A 160 3.16 7.33 11.53
C TYR A 160 3.35 6.40 12.72
N ASP A 161 3.01 6.85 13.93
CA ASP A 161 3.27 6.08 15.16
C ASP A 161 2.54 4.73 15.15
N SER A 162 1.28 4.71 14.73
CA SER A 162 0.49 3.48 14.64
C SER A 162 0.80 2.61 13.42
N GLY A 163 1.37 3.16 12.35
CA GLY A 163 1.53 2.49 11.06
C GLY A 163 0.19 2.09 10.42
N ALA A 164 -0.89 2.81 10.74
CA ALA A 164 -2.23 2.53 10.23
C ALA A 164 -2.34 2.73 8.71
N ARG A 165 -3.32 2.08 8.08
CA ARG A 165 -3.78 2.48 6.75
C ARG A 165 -4.62 3.75 6.85
N VAL A 166 -4.61 4.56 5.81
CA VAL A 166 -5.38 5.82 5.80
C VAL A 166 -6.86 5.59 6.12
N ASP A 167 -7.48 4.58 5.54
CA ASP A 167 -8.89 4.24 5.81
C ASP A 167 -9.14 3.78 7.25
N GLU A 168 -8.20 3.06 7.86
CA GLU A 168 -8.28 2.67 9.28
C GLU A 168 -8.25 3.90 10.16
N MET A 169 -7.36 4.85 9.87
CA MET A 169 -7.23 6.10 10.61
C MET A 169 -8.45 7.01 10.44
N LEU A 170 -8.98 7.13 9.22
CA LEU A 170 -10.16 7.94 8.93
C LEU A 170 -11.45 7.39 9.57
N ASN A 171 -11.49 6.12 9.88
CA ASN A 171 -12.62 5.48 10.57
C ASN A 171 -12.42 5.38 12.08
N ALA A 172 -11.25 5.76 12.61
CA ALA A 172 -10.95 5.71 14.03
C ALA A 172 -11.83 6.70 14.82
N LYS A 173 -12.36 6.21 15.94
CA LYS A 173 -13.26 6.93 16.84
C LYS A 173 -12.57 7.23 18.16
N LEU A 174 -13.09 8.16 18.93
CA LEU A 174 -12.55 8.49 20.25
C LEU A 174 -12.43 7.25 21.14
N CYS A 175 -13.45 6.39 21.16
CA CYS A 175 -13.45 5.14 21.94
C CYS A 175 -12.40 4.12 21.51
N ASP A 176 -11.80 4.28 20.31
CA ASP A 176 -10.78 3.37 19.82
C ASP A 176 -9.37 3.74 20.33
N LEU A 177 -9.18 4.95 20.88
CA LEU A 177 -7.90 5.41 21.41
C LEU A 177 -7.96 5.51 22.94
N ARG A 178 -7.17 4.67 23.60
CA ARG A 178 -6.94 4.69 25.03
C ARG A 178 -5.64 5.42 25.33
N ALA A 179 -5.75 6.53 26.09
CA ALA A 179 -4.60 7.37 26.43
C ALA A 179 -3.89 7.00 27.75
N GLU A 180 -4.51 6.13 28.56
CA GLU A 180 -3.94 5.60 29.80
C GLU A 180 -2.85 4.57 29.50
N SER A 181 -1.89 4.44 30.42
CA SER A 181 -0.77 3.48 30.27
C SER A 181 -1.22 2.03 30.46
N PRO A 182 -0.90 1.12 29.56
CA PRO A 182 -0.26 1.34 28.25
C PRO A 182 -1.24 1.97 27.25
N ALA A 183 -0.82 3.10 26.65
CA ALA A 183 -1.63 3.80 25.65
C ALA A 183 -1.70 2.99 24.35
N THR A 184 -2.89 2.88 23.76
CA THR A 184 -3.11 2.06 22.58
C THR A 184 -4.19 2.65 21.69
N ILE A 185 -4.14 2.27 20.40
CA ILE A 185 -5.24 2.50 19.46
C ILE A 185 -5.72 1.18 18.87
N LEU A 186 -7.04 1.01 18.81
CA LEU A 186 -7.70 -0.11 18.15
C LEU A 186 -8.00 0.25 16.70
N LEU A 187 -7.43 -0.49 15.76
CA LEU A 187 -7.57 -0.25 14.33
C LEU A 187 -8.35 -1.39 13.67
N PHE A 188 -9.36 -1.02 12.87
CA PHE A 188 -10.21 -1.96 12.15
C PHE A 188 -9.78 -2.07 10.70
N GLY A 189 -9.23 -3.23 10.33
CA GLY A 189 -8.75 -3.54 9.00
C GLY A 189 -9.78 -4.25 8.11
N LYS A 190 -9.34 -4.60 6.90
CA LYS A 190 -10.14 -5.34 5.92
C LYS A 190 -10.61 -6.69 6.50
N GLY A 191 -11.87 -7.05 6.25
CA GLY A 191 -12.44 -8.32 6.70
C GLY A 191 -12.83 -8.36 8.18
N LYS A 192 -13.17 -7.21 8.77
CA LYS A 192 -13.55 -7.07 10.19
C LYS A 192 -12.47 -7.53 11.18
N LYS A 193 -11.21 -7.64 10.74
CA LYS A 193 -10.08 -7.91 11.61
C LYS A 193 -9.68 -6.62 12.32
N TYR A 194 -9.41 -6.71 13.60
CA TYR A 194 -8.89 -5.59 14.39
C TYR A 194 -7.51 -5.92 14.95
N ARG A 195 -6.75 -4.88 15.22
CA ARG A 195 -5.49 -4.96 15.94
C ARG A 195 -5.36 -3.80 16.90
N GLN A 196 -4.73 -4.05 18.02
CA GLN A 196 -4.39 -3.04 19.00
C GLN A 196 -2.91 -2.68 18.85
N VAL A 197 -2.64 -1.39 18.69
CA VAL A 197 -1.29 -0.88 18.47
C VAL A 197 -0.93 0.03 19.63
N PRO A 198 0.21 -0.18 20.31
CA PRO A 198 0.68 0.71 21.35
C PRO A 198 1.13 2.05 20.76
N LEU A 199 0.92 3.12 21.53
CA LEU A 199 1.27 4.49 21.16
C LEU A 199 2.37 5.02 22.06
N SER A 200 3.25 5.85 21.48
CA SER A 200 4.30 6.53 22.23
C SER A 200 3.72 7.61 23.17
N ALA A 201 4.41 7.88 24.27
CA ALA A 201 4.02 8.95 25.21
C ALA A 201 3.96 10.33 24.53
N LYS A 202 4.80 10.57 23.51
CA LYS A 202 4.78 11.79 22.70
C LYS A 202 3.48 11.91 21.92
N THR A 203 3.03 10.84 21.28
CA THR A 203 1.75 10.79 20.54
C THR A 203 0.58 11.05 21.47
N VAL A 204 0.58 10.49 22.67
CA VAL A 204 -0.44 10.76 23.69
C VAL A 204 -0.45 12.24 24.10
N GLY A 205 0.71 12.87 24.22
CA GLY A 205 0.80 14.30 24.49
C GLY A 205 0.16 15.16 23.39
N HIS A 206 0.38 14.81 22.12
CA HIS A 206 -0.29 15.47 20.99
C HIS A 206 -1.80 15.21 20.96
N TYR A 207 -2.21 13.97 21.26
CA TYR A 207 -3.63 13.61 21.35
C TYR A 207 -4.38 14.46 22.38
N LYS A 208 -3.82 14.64 23.59
CA LYS A 208 -4.44 15.46 24.64
C LYS A 208 -4.64 16.91 24.19
N LYS A 209 -3.65 17.51 23.52
CA LYS A 209 -3.76 18.86 22.95
C LYS A 209 -4.83 18.93 21.86
N TYR A 210 -4.88 17.91 21.00
CA TYR A 210 -5.89 17.79 19.95
C TYR A 210 -7.31 17.69 20.54
N LEU A 211 -7.52 16.85 21.57
CA LEU A 211 -8.80 16.71 22.24
C LEU A 211 -9.30 18.03 22.83
N GLN A 212 -8.44 18.79 23.49
CA GLN A 212 -8.81 20.08 24.08
C GLN A 212 -9.35 21.06 23.03
N ARG A 213 -8.87 20.99 21.79
CA ARG A 213 -9.26 21.91 20.71
C ARG A 213 -10.44 21.40 19.90
N PHE A 214 -10.46 20.11 19.58
CA PHE A 214 -11.43 19.54 18.65
C PHE A 214 -12.60 18.82 19.33
N HIS A 215 -12.38 18.34 20.55
CA HIS A 215 -13.39 17.57 21.32
C HIS A 215 -13.51 18.10 22.76
N PRO A 216 -13.72 19.42 22.97
CA PRO A 216 -13.77 19.99 24.31
C PRO A 216 -14.94 19.41 25.09
N GLY A 217 -14.67 18.80 26.25
CA GLY A 217 -15.69 18.23 27.13
C GLY A 217 -16.35 16.95 26.64
N GLU A 218 -15.90 16.36 25.50
CA GLU A 218 -16.44 15.10 25.03
C GLU A 218 -15.90 13.91 25.82
N ASP A 219 -16.77 12.90 26.00
CA ASP A 219 -16.36 11.61 26.56
C ASP A 219 -15.44 10.87 25.56
N THR A 220 -14.25 10.48 26.02
CA THR A 220 -13.30 9.68 25.23
C THR A 220 -13.85 8.30 24.86
N LYS A 221 -14.95 7.85 25.45
CA LYS A 221 -15.69 6.65 25.07
C LYS A 221 -16.71 6.87 23.95
N SER A 222 -16.83 8.10 23.48
CA SER A 222 -17.74 8.47 22.38
C SER A 222 -17.37 7.75 21.08
N ARG A 223 -18.39 7.50 20.26
CA ARG A 223 -18.23 6.95 18.90
C ARG A 223 -18.04 8.02 17.82
N GLU A 224 -17.74 9.26 18.22
CA GLU A 224 -17.38 10.33 17.30
C GLU A 224 -16.03 10.03 16.63
N TYR A 225 -15.89 10.46 15.37
CA TYR A 225 -14.63 10.33 14.65
C TYR A 225 -13.53 11.18 15.32
N ILE A 226 -12.33 10.63 15.46
CA ILE A 226 -11.17 11.42 15.93
C ILE A 226 -10.95 12.60 14.97
N PHE A 227 -10.96 12.35 13.65
CA PHE A 227 -10.72 13.34 12.61
C PHE A 227 -11.98 13.60 11.78
N TYR A 228 -12.46 14.82 11.80
CA TYR A 228 -13.68 15.24 11.10
C TYR A 228 -13.54 16.63 10.48
N PRO A 229 -14.09 16.88 9.30
CA PRO A 229 -14.45 18.21 8.84
C PRO A 229 -15.86 18.57 9.35
N ILE A 230 -16.10 19.87 9.53
CA ILE A 230 -17.44 20.40 9.81
C ILE A 230 -18.02 20.94 8.51
N HIS A 231 -19.20 20.49 8.13
CA HIS A 231 -19.96 21.04 7.01
C HIS A 231 -21.40 21.29 7.46
N ARG A 232 -21.87 22.54 7.29
CA ARG A 232 -23.21 22.98 7.75
C ARG A 232 -23.52 22.67 9.22
N GLY A 233 -22.50 22.75 10.08
CA GLY A 233 -22.63 22.48 11.52
C GLY A 233 -22.56 21.00 11.93
N GLU A 234 -22.50 20.08 10.97
CA GLU A 234 -22.37 18.64 11.22
C GLU A 234 -20.96 18.12 11.00
N ARG A 235 -20.59 17.10 11.77
CA ARG A 235 -19.29 16.42 11.67
C ARG A 235 -19.39 15.24 10.72
N PHE A 236 -18.46 15.16 9.78
CA PHE A 236 -18.38 14.08 8.81
C PHE A 236 -17.04 13.36 8.91
N ARG A 237 -17.02 12.12 8.45
CA ARG A 237 -15.75 11.42 8.23
C ARG A 237 -14.88 12.19 7.23
N MET A 238 -13.62 12.42 7.57
CA MET A 238 -12.66 13.07 6.65
C MET A 238 -12.39 12.19 5.43
N SER A 239 -12.20 12.79 4.26
CA SER A 239 -11.97 12.05 3.02
C SER A 239 -10.49 11.69 2.82
N ASP A 240 -10.23 10.58 2.14
CA ASP A 240 -8.88 10.16 1.71
C ASP A 240 -8.22 11.22 0.81
N ASN A 241 -8.98 11.86 -0.06
CA ASN A 241 -8.47 12.94 -0.91
C ASN A 241 -7.97 14.14 -0.10
N ASN A 242 -8.65 14.50 1.00
CA ASN A 242 -8.19 15.57 1.86
C ASN A 242 -6.81 15.22 2.45
N VAL A 243 -6.65 13.99 2.95
CA VAL A 243 -5.36 13.52 3.47
C VAL A 243 -4.26 13.56 2.42
N ARG A 244 -4.52 13.04 1.21
CA ARG A 244 -3.54 13.07 0.11
C ARG A 244 -3.14 14.48 -0.26
N ASN A 245 -4.10 15.41 -0.31
CA ASN A 245 -3.85 16.80 -0.67
C ASN A 245 -2.96 17.51 0.36
N PHE A 246 -3.27 17.41 1.66
CA PHE A 246 -2.44 18.08 2.65
C PHE A 246 -1.06 17.42 2.80
N MET A 247 -0.95 16.09 2.72
CA MET A 247 0.34 15.41 2.78
C MET A 247 1.22 15.77 1.58
N ARG A 248 0.65 15.90 0.40
CA ARG A 248 1.38 16.38 -0.79
C ARG A 248 1.87 17.82 -0.61
N ARG A 249 1.02 18.71 -0.09
CA ARG A 249 1.39 20.10 0.19
C ARG A 249 2.54 20.17 1.18
N TYR A 250 2.41 19.56 2.36
CA TYR A 250 3.46 19.57 3.37
C TYR A 250 4.73 18.82 2.93
N GLY A 251 4.60 17.80 2.10
CA GLY A 251 5.75 17.14 1.47
C GLY A 251 6.53 18.08 0.54
N ASN A 252 5.82 18.91 -0.24
CA ASN A 252 6.45 19.89 -1.11
C ASN A 252 7.15 21.00 -0.30
N GLU A 253 6.49 21.54 0.72
CA GLU A 253 7.06 22.54 1.63
C GLU A 253 8.31 21.98 2.35
N ALA A 254 8.22 20.76 2.87
CA ALA A 254 9.32 20.11 3.57
C ALA A 254 10.54 19.81 2.68
N ARG A 255 10.32 19.60 1.37
CA ARG A 255 11.41 19.31 0.42
C ARG A 255 12.36 20.49 0.23
N GLU A 256 11.87 21.72 0.39
CA GLU A 256 12.73 22.91 0.35
C GLU A 256 13.81 22.88 1.43
N VAL A 257 13.51 22.26 2.57
CA VAL A 257 14.42 22.12 3.72
C VAL A 257 15.14 20.77 3.73
N CYS A 258 14.51 19.72 3.20
CA CYS A 258 15.01 18.34 3.21
C CYS A 258 14.87 17.73 1.80
N PRO A 259 15.87 17.94 0.90
CA PRO A 259 15.77 17.52 -0.51
C PRO A 259 15.64 16.01 -0.76
N GLU A 260 15.94 15.17 0.24
CA GLU A 260 15.72 13.71 0.15
C GLU A 260 14.23 13.31 0.12
N ILE A 261 13.32 14.24 0.44
CA ILE A 261 11.87 13.97 0.40
C ILE A 261 11.43 13.84 -1.06
N PRO A 262 10.75 12.74 -1.43
CA PRO A 262 10.33 12.51 -2.80
C PRO A 262 9.26 13.51 -3.25
N GLU A 263 9.08 13.63 -4.57
CA GLU A 263 8.14 14.56 -5.17
C GLU A 263 6.68 14.34 -4.73
N ILE A 264 6.30 13.10 -4.51
CA ILE A 264 4.93 12.74 -4.11
C ILE A 264 4.97 12.05 -2.76
N VAL A 265 4.59 12.78 -1.71
CA VAL A 265 4.37 12.21 -0.37
C VAL A 265 2.92 11.75 -0.23
N HIS A 266 2.73 10.51 0.20
CA HIS A 266 1.41 9.90 0.37
C HIS A 266 1.31 9.04 1.64
N PRO A 267 0.09 8.73 2.15
CA PRO A 267 -0.10 8.05 3.43
C PRO A 267 0.62 6.70 3.55
N HIS A 268 0.72 5.93 2.48
CA HIS A 268 1.41 4.62 2.52
C HIS A 268 2.91 4.76 2.80
N MET A 269 3.55 5.85 2.38
CA MET A 269 4.96 6.10 2.69
C MET A 269 5.19 6.23 4.21
N PHE A 270 4.28 6.88 4.94
CA PHE A 270 4.36 6.98 6.40
C PHE A 270 4.30 5.59 7.06
N ARG A 271 3.42 4.73 6.54
CA ARG A 271 3.32 3.34 7.01
C ARG A 271 4.59 2.54 6.66
N HIS A 272 5.11 2.65 5.44
CA HIS A 272 6.37 2.01 5.03
C HIS A 272 7.54 2.50 5.87
N SER A 273 7.63 3.81 6.10
CA SER A 273 8.68 4.41 6.94
C SER A 273 8.61 3.90 8.38
N ARG A 274 7.42 3.88 9.00
CA ARG A 274 7.27 3.33 10.34
C ARG A 274 7.69 1.87 10.41
N THR A 275 7.32 1.08 9.41
CA THR A 275 7.69 -0.33 9.30
C THR A 275 9.21 -0.50 9.26
N MET A 276 9.89 0.23 8.37
CA MET A 276 11.34 0.19 8.25
C MET A 276 12.02 0.65 9.54
N HIS A 277 11.57 1.74 10.15
CA HIS A 277 12.16 2.26 11.38
C HIS A 277 11.98 1.29 12.58
N LEU A 278 10.82 0.61 12.69
CA LEU A 278 10.63 -0.42 13.71
C LEU A 278 11.55 -1.62 13.47
N TYR A 279 11.66 -2.07 12.23
CA TYR A 279 12.52 -3.19 11.85
C TYR A 279 14.01 -2.83 12.07
N GLN A 280 14.46 -1.66 11.62
CA GLN A 280 15.81 -1.16 11.83
C GLN A 280 16.13 -0.90 13.32
N GLY A 281 15.10 -0.57 14.10
CA GLY A 281 15.19 -0.47 15.56
C GLY A 281 15.29 -1.81 16.29
N GLY A 282 15.31 -2.94 15.55
CA GLY A 282 15.50 -4.29 16.10
C GLY A 282 14.21 -5.06 16.39
N MET A 283 13.04 -4.54 15.96
CA MET A 283 11.78 -5.29 16.09
C MET A 283 11.78 -6.47 15.12
N ASP A 284 11.46 -7.67 15.62
CA ASP A 284 11.31 -8.88 14.80
C ASP A 284 10.23 -8.72 13.72
N LEU A 285 10.46 -9.29 12.53
CA LEU A 285 9.54 -9.21 11.40
C LEU A 285 8.16 -9.77 11.70
N THR A 286 8.05 -10.75 12.57
CA THR A 286 6.76 -11.33 12.99
C THR A 286 5.97 -10.31 13.81
N LEU A 287 6.63 -9.60 14.73
CA LEU A 287 6.03 -8.52 15.49
C LEU A 287 5.65 -7.34 14.60
N VAL A 288 6.51 -6.97 13.65
CA VAL A 288 6.21 -5.95 12.64
C VAL A 288 4.97 -6.34 11.82
N SER A 289 4.87 -7.59 11.39
CA SER A 289 3.71 -8.11 10.67
C SER A 289 2.42 -8.02 11.48
N GLN A 290 2.47 -8.37 12.77
CA GLN A 290 1.35 -8.25 13.70
C GLN A 290 0.96 -6.78 13.92
N TRP A 291 1.95 -5.90 14.11
CA TRP A 291 1.74 -4.44 14.23
C TRP A 291 0.99 -3.88 13.03
N LEU A 292 1.38 -4.28 11.83
CA LEU A 292 0.76 -3.84 10.59
C LEU A 292 -0.59 -4.52 10.32
N GLY A 293 -0.88 -5.65 10.96
CA GLY A 293 -2.05 -6.48 10.67
C GLY A 293 -2.00 -7.07 9.26
N HIS A 294 -0.84 -7.58 8.85
CA HIS A 294 -0.70 -8.32 7.61
C HIS A 294 -1.27 -9.72 7.78
N ALA A 295 -2.14 -10.13 6.85
CA ALA A 295 -2.70 -11.48 6.85
C ALA A 295 -1.69 -12.55 6.43
N ASN A 296 -0.65 -12.14 5.69
CA ASN A 296 0.44 -12.99 5.20
C ASN A 296 1.78 -12.31 5.50
N LEU A 297 2.68 -13.04 6.15
CA LEU A 297 4.04 -12.59 6.46
C LEU A 297 4.84 -12.22 5.20
N GLN A 298 4.55 -12.86 4.05
CA GLN A 298 5.18 -12.55 2.76
C GLN A 298 5.11 -11.06 2.42
N THR A 299 4.02 -10.38 2.79
CA THR A 299 3.89 -8.93 2.57
C THR A 299 4.81 -8.08 3.45
N THR A 300 5.42 -8.69 4.47
CA THR A 300 6.37 -8.03 5.38
C THR A 300 7.82 -8.36 5.00
N LEU A 301 8.06 -9.48 4.31
CA LEU A 301 9.42 -9.87 3.88
C LEU A 301 10.07 -8.86 2.94
N ILE A 302 9.29 -8.09 2.21
CA ILE A 302 9.80 -7.01 1.35
C ILE A 302 10.68 -6.02 2.11
N TYR A 303 10.39 -5.77 3.40
CA TYR A 303 11.19 -4.88 4.25
C TYR A 303 12.53 -5.50 4.63
N ALA A 304 12.59 -6.82 4.85
CA ALA A 304 13.85 -7.54 5.07
C ALA A 304 14.74 -7.55 3.82
N HIS A 305 14.14 -7.60 2.64
CA HIS A 305 14.90 -7.53 1.39
C HIS A 305 15.49 -6.14 1.16
N ALA A 306 14.77 -5.08 1.56
CA ALA A 306 15.18 -3.70 1.38
C ALA A 306 16.30 -3.25 2.35
N ASP A 307 16.52 -3.94 3.48
CA ASP A 307 17.47 -3.53 4.52
C ASP A 307 18.81 -4.25 4.38
N THR A 308 19.73 -3.62 3.65
CA THR A 308 21.14 -4.07 3.53
C THR A 308 21.96 -3.79 4.80
N GLU A 309 21.59 -2.78 5.59
CA GLU A 309 22.33 -2.38 6.79
C GLU A 309 22.19 -3.41 7.92
N GLN A 310 20.98 -3.97 8.11
CA GLN A 310 20.79 -5.05 9.08
C GLN A 310 21.53 -6.33 8.65
N LYS A 311 21.57 -6.62 7.35
CA LYS A 311 22.36 -7.75 6.82
C LYS A 311 23.84 -7.54 7.12
N ARG A 312 24.37 -6.31 6.94
CA ARG A 312 25.74 -5.95 7.27
C ARG A 312 26.02 -6.13 8.75
N LYS A 313 25.17 -5.59 9.65
CA LYS A 313 25.28 -5.75 11.09
C LYS A 313 25.26 -7.22 11.53
N ALA A 314 24.40 -8.03 10.92
CA ALA A 314 24.33 -9.47 11.21
C ALA A 314 25.62 -10.19 10.81
N ILE A 315 26.26 -9.81 9.70
CA ILE A 315 27.58 -10.33 9.29
C ILE A 315 28.64 -9.92 10.30
N GLU A 316 28.68 -8.64 10.71
CA GLU A 316 29.64 -8.14 11.71
C GLU A 316 29.51 -8.87 13.05
N LEU A 317 28.27 -9.10 13.51
CA LEU A 317 28.00 -9.88 14.73
C LEU A 317 28.46 -11.34 14.59
N ALA A 318 28.20 -11.96 13.43
CA ALA A 318 28.63 -13.33 13.15
C ALA A 318 30.17 -13.43 13.11
N GLU A 319 30.87 -12.42 12.58
CA GLU A 319 32.33 -12.35 12.56
C GLU A 319 32.92 -12.24 13.96
N HIS A 320 32.25 -11.54 14.88
CA HIS A 320 32.68 -11.44 16.30
C HIS A 320 32.44 -12.75 17.07
N SER A 321 31.48 -13.59 16.63
CA SER A 321 31.11 -14.83 17.33
C SER A 321 31.92 -16.08 16.89
N GLY A 322 33.00 -15.93 16.13
CA GLY A 322 33.86 -17.06 15.76
C GLY A 322 33.64 -17.61 14.34
N SER A 323 33.31 -16.74 13.40
CA SER A 323 33.19 -17.09 11.97
C SER A 323 34.41 -17.83 11.44
N PRO A 324 34.27 -18.91 10.68
CA PRO A 324 35.37 -19.64 10.03
C PRO A 324 36.16 -18.80 9.01
N THR A 325 35.64 -17.61 8.61
CA THR A 325 36.35 -16.66 7.75
C THR A 325 37.35 -15.77 8.46
N ARG A 326 37.66 -16.07 9.73
CA ARG A 326 38.68 -15.37 10.52
C ARG A 326 40.04 -15.52 9.88
N LYS A 327 40.61 -14.42 9.53
CA LYS A 327 41.91 -14.08 8.96
C LYS A 327 41.87 -14.01 7.42
N SER A 328 41.76 -12.78 6.94
CA SER A 328 42.55 -12.44 5.75
C SER A 328 43.96 -12.93 6.02
N PRO A 329 44.63 -13.65 5.11
CA PRO A 329 46.04 -13.90 5.28
C PRO A 329 46.70 -12.54 5.53
N SER A 330 47.44 -12.44 6.66
CA SER A 330 48.21 -11.28 6.91
C SER A 330 49.01 -10.97 5.65
N THR A 331 48.95 -9.74 5.20
CA THR A 331 49.88 -9.24 4.18
C THR A 331 51.30 -9.15 4.74
N ASP A 332 51.66 -10.03 5.63
CA ASP A 332 53.03 -10.28 5.99
C ASP A 332 53.71 -10.82 4.74
N ARG A 333 54.29 -9.92 3.97
CA ARG A 333 55.21 -10.27 2.92
C ARG A 333 56.24 -11.14 3.57
N TYR A 334 56.28 -12.43 3.23
CA TYR A 334 57.36 -13.30 3.58
C TYR A 334 58.63 -12.66 3.07
N THR A 335 59.40 -12.04 3.94
CA THR A 335 60.74 -11.64 3.64
C THR A 335 61.63 -12.88 3.74
N VAL A 336 61.86 -13.51 2.58
CA VAL A 336 62.84 -14.58 2.48
C VAL A 336 64.18 -13.93 2.63
N SER A 337 64.86 -14.21 3.75
CA SER A 337 66.15 -13.64 4.07
C SER A 337 67.36 -14.46 3.61
N ASP A 338 67.15 -15.64 3.00
CA ASP A 338 68.22 -16.52 2.54
C ASP A 338 67.91 -17.13 1.16
N GLU A 339 68.95 -17.32 0.35
CA GLU A 339 68.87 -17.84 -1.01
C GLU A 339 68.40 -19.30 -1.08
N GLU A 340 68.63 -20.10 -0.07
CA GLU A 340 68.32 -21.53 -0.05
C GLU A 340 66.79 -21.71 0.10
N THR A 341 66.17 -20.93 0.96
CA THR A 341 64.70 -20.89 1.10
C THR A 341 64.05 -20.33 -0.17
N LEU A 342 64.63 -19.35 -0.83
CA LEU A 342 64.15 -18.81 -2.09
C LEU A 342 64.17 -19.90 -3.20
N LYS A 343 65.30 -20.65 -3.29
CA LYS A 343 65.44 -21.75 -4.30
C LYS A 343 64.43 -22.88 -4.06
N LYS A 344 64.17 -23.26 -2.79
CA LYS A 344 63.16 -24.24 -2.39
C LYS A 344 61.75 -23.78 -2.73
N LEU A 345 61.41 -22.52 -2.49
CA LEU A 345 60.11 -21.94 -2.81
C LEU A 345 59.81 -21.93 -4.31
N TYR A 346 60.80 -21.73 -5.13
CA TYR A 346 60.66 -21.69 -6.59
C TYR A 346 61.02 -23.02 -7.30
N GLY A 347 61.25 -24.10 -6.52
CA GLY A 347 61.51 -25.44 -7.10
C GLY A 347 62.81 -25.53 -7.84
N LEU A 348 63.81 -24.75 -7.45
CA LEU A 348 65.14 -24.73 -8.04
C LEU A 348 66.18 -25.64 -7.31
N LEU A 349 65.68 -26.33 -6.26
CA LEU A 349 66.41 -27.33 -5.46
C LEU A 349 65.46 -28.49 -5.19
#